data_29e005cc565965a5f04432eb37ca3c72
#
_entry.id   29e005cc565965a5f04432eb37ca3c72
#
_cell.length_a   1.000
_cell.length_b   1.000
_cell.length_c   1.000
_cell.angle_alpha   90.00
_cell.angle_beta   90.00
_cell.angle_gamma   90.00
#
_symmetry.space_group_name_H-M   'P 1'
#
loop_
_entity.id
_entity.type
_entity.pdbx_description
1 polymer ?
#
loop_
_entity_poly.entity_id
_entity_poly.type
_entity_poly.pdbx_seq_one_letter_code
_entity_poly.pdbx_strand_id
1 'polypeptide(L)'
;MSTFDSFRAERKASLEDISQAIRESVTMDEALAMYSPSTPRRHRRCPCPLHNGKNYNFSYTEHGYKCFVCGASGDVISFVKEVCELATRADAMKRMNHDLHLNLPIDGEVNAFQATEMSRRRAEAEARRAAEKAWDDEYHRLSDEWVRLDTIKRTADPSSEEYADAVKNIDFIGFQIDMLLCDKR
;
A
#
# COMPACT_ATOMS: atom_id res chain seq x y z
N MET A 1 24.36 -42.35 -13.65
CA MET A 1 23.92 -41.30 -14.61
C MET A 1 22.97 -40.42 -13.84
N SER A 2 23.37 -39.17 -13.73
CA SER A 2 23.03 -38.26 -12.63
C SER A 2 21.70 -37.54 -12.83
N THR A 3 20.85 -37.55 -11.80
CA THR A 3 19.54 -36.91 -11.71
C THR A 3 19.62 -35.41 -11.39
N PHE A 4 20.73 -34.74 -11.74
CA PHE A 4 20.96 -33.31 -11.40
C PHE A 4 20.61 -32.32 -12.53
N ASP A 5 20.13 -32.78 -13.69
CA ASP A 5 19.91 -31.90 -14.87
C ASP A 5 18.49 -31.35 -15.02
N SER A 6 17.57 -31.63 -14.12
CA SER A 6 16.17 -31.19 -14.27
C SER A 6 15.78 -29.93 -13.49
N PHE A 7 16.71 -29.21 -12.85
CA PHE A 7 16.40 -28.02 -12.05
C PHE A 7 16.77 -26.67 -12.66
N ARG A 8 17.20 -26.64 -13.91
CA ARG A 8 17.60 -25.39 -14.57
C ARG A 8 16.64 -24.97 -15.68
N ALA A 9 15.35 -24.97 -15.41
CA ALA A 9 14.45 -24.12 -16.18
C ALA A 9 14.63 -22.68 -15.65
N GLU A 10 15.61 -21.97 -16.17
CA GLU A 10 15.79 -20.53 -15.97
C GLU A 10 14.51 -19.84 -16.49
N ARG A 11 13.57 -19.59 -15.58
CA ARG A 11 12.31 -18.93 -15.93
C ARG A 11 12.63 -17.46 -16.15
N LYS A 12 12.63 -17.03 -17.39
CA LYS A 12 12.72 -15.61 -17.73
C LYS A 12 11.57 -14.89 -17.03
N ALA A 13 11.87 -13.89 -16.17
CA ALA A 13 10.83 -13.10 -15.52
C ALA A 13 10.01 -12.39 -16.59
N SER A 14 8.71 -12.52 -16.54
CA SER A 14 7.84 -11.77 -17.44
C SER A 14 7.86 -10.29 -17.06
N LEU A 15 7.59 -9.39 -18.01
CA LEU A 15 7.43 -7.96 -17.71
C LEU A 15 6.31 -7.72 -16.66
N GLU A 16 5.32 -8.59 -16.60
CA GLU A 16 4.27 -8.53 -15.61
C GLU A 16 4.78 -8.88 -14.21
N ASP A 17 5.62 -9.92 -14.06
CA ASP A 17 6.25 -10.26 -12.77
C ASP A 17 7.11 -9.10 -12.25
N ILE A 18 7.86 -8.45 -13.14
CA ILE A 18 8.71 -7.30 -12.82
C ILE A 18 7.84 -6.09 -12.42
N SER A 19 6.80 -5.81 -13.19
CA SER A 19 5.82 -4.76 -12.92
C SER A 19 5.18 -4.97 -11.55
N GLN A 20 4.79 -6.20 -11.22
CA GLN A 20 4.24 -6.54 -9.93
C GLN A 20 5.26 -6.35 -8.79
N ALA A 21 6.51 -6.81 -8.98
CA ALA A 21 7.58 -6.63 -8.00
C ALA A 21 7.87 -5.15 -7.70
N ILE A 22 7.82 -4.28 -8.72
CA ILE A 22 7.97 -2.82 -8.54
C ILE A 22 6.80 -2.27 -7.74
N ARG A 23 5.55 -2.59 -8.08
CA ARG A 23 4.36 -2.13 -7.36
C ARG A 23 4.34 -2.54 -5.88
N GLU A 24 4.92 -3.70 -5.56
CA GLU A 24 5.02 -4.21 -4.20
C GLU A 24 6.18 -3.61 -3.40
N SER A 25 7.24 -3.18 -4.09
CA SER A 25 8.46 -2.67 -3.47
C SER A 25 8.51 -1.16 -3.34
N VAL A 26 7.78 -0.41 -4.19
CA VAL A 26 7.88 1.05 -4.28
C VAL A 26 6.53 1.69 -4.00
N THR A 27 6.50 2.56 -3.02
CA THR A 27 5.33 3.36 -2.66
C THR A 27 5.22 4.65 -3.47
N MET A 28 4.03 5.24 -3.55
CA MET A 28 3.84 6.55 -4.16
C MET A 28 4.58 7.67 -3.41
N ASP A 29 4.77 7.54 -2.10
CA ASP A 29 5.55 8.52 -1.31
C ASP A 29 7.03 8.51 -1.71
N GLU A 30 7.63 7.32 -1.92
CA GLU A 30 9.00 7.17 -2.41
C GLU A 30 9.15 7.70 -3.83
N ALA A 31 8.21 7.37 -4.72
CA ALA A 31 8.24 7.86 -6.10
C ALA A 31 8.10 9.39 -6.16
N LEU A 32 7.20 9.98 -5.38
CA LEU A 32 7.08 11.44 -5.28
C LEU A 32 8.34 12.09 -4.69
N ALA A 33 8.97 11.45 -3.71
CA ALA A 33 10.23 11.96 -3.13
C ALA A 33 11.38 11.93 -4.13
N MET A 34 11.47 10.90 -4.95
CA MET A 34 12.54 10.73 -5.95
C MET A 34 12.33 11.59 -7.19
N TYR A 35 11.12 11.53 -7.78
CA TYR A 35 10.86 12.11 -9.11
C TYR A 35 10.15 13.48 -9.08
N SER A 36 9.69 13.91 -7.91
CA SER A 36 9.08 15.23 -7.70
C SER A 36 9.37 15.80 -6.31
N PRO A 37 10.66 15.95 -5.93
CA PRO A 37 11.07 16.26 -4.55
C PRO A 37 10.58 17.61 -4.06
N SER A 38 10.41 18.59 -4.96
CA SER A 38 9.94 19.94 -4.62
C SER A 38 8.45 20.05 -4.38
N THR A 39 7.68 18.97 -4.61
CA THR A 39 6.22 18.98 -4.45
C THR A 39 5.85 18.85 -2.97
N PRO A 40 5.20 19.89 -2.36
CA PRO A 40 4.76 19.82 -0.97
C PRO A 40 3.64 18.81 -0.80
N ARG A 41 3.73 17.97 0.23
CA ARG A 41 2.78 16.87 0.51
C ARG A 41 2.06 17.09 1.84
N ARG A 42 0.75 16.86 1.85
CA ARG A 42 -0.07 16.96 3.06
C ARG A 42 -1.22 15.95 3.00
N HIS A 43 -1.31 15.06 3.99
CA HIS A 43 -2.40 14.06 4.10
C HIS A 43 -2.65 13.29 2.80
N ARG A 44 -1.59 12.74 2.19
CA ARG A 44 -1.62 12.02 0.90
C ARG A 44 -2.24 12.84 -0.24
N ARG A 45 -2.08 14.16 -0.18
CA ARG A 45 -2.43 15.11 -1.25
C ARG A 45 -1.28 16.05 -1.55
N CYS A 46 -1.18 16.47 -2.81
CA CYS A 46 -0.19 17.46 -3.25
C CYS A 46 -0.70 18.24 -4.46
N PRO A 47 -0.04 19.35 -4.83
CA PRO A 47 -0.13 19.91 -6.17
C PRO A 47 0.26 18.86 -7.20
N CYS A 48 -0.47 18.79 -8.31
CA CYS A 48 -0.20 17.75 -9.31
C CYS A 48 1.12 18.02 -10.04
N PRO A 49 2.11 17.09 -9.97
CA PRO A 49 3.38 17.31 -10.67
C PRO A 49 3.26 17.14 -12.19
N LEU A 50 2.25 16.42 -12.68
CA LEU A 50 2.08 16.13 -14.09
C LEU A 50 1.61 17.33 -14.94
N HIS A 51 0.86 18.27 -14.35
CA HIS A 51 0.41 19.49 -15.03
C HIS A 51 0.79 20.76 -14.27
N ASN A 52 1.77 20.69 -13.37
CA ASN A 52 2.24 21.80 -12.56
C ASN A 52 1.10 22.52 -11.81
N GLY A 53 0.19 21.73 -11.23
CA GLY A 53 -0.96 22.25 -10.47
C GLY A 53 -0.52 23.07 -9.24
N LYS A 54 -1.34 24.05 -8.85
CA LYS A 54 -1.07 24.87 -7.65
C LYS A 54 -1.83 24.39 -6.42
N ASN A 55 -2.93 23.66 -6.61
CA ASN A 55 -3.82 23.21 -5.55
C ASN A 55 -3.63 21.72 -5.26
N TYR A 56 -3.97 21.27 -4.06
CA TYR A 56 -3.85 19.89 -3.58
C TYR A 56 -4.91 18.95 -4.19
N ASN A 57 -5.02 18.95 -5.52
CA ASN A 57 -5.98 18.14 -6.27
C ASN A 57 -5.42 16.79 -6.74
N PHE A 58 -4.16 16.53 -6.50
CA PHE A 58 -3.54 15.22 -6.70
C PHE A 58 -3.62 14.44 -5.39
N SER A 59 -4.41 13.39 -5.38
CA SER A 59 -4.56 12.46 -4.26
C SER A 59 -3.82 11.16 -4.59
N TYR A 60 -3.17 10.58 -3.61
CA TYR A 60 -2.48 9.32 -3.78
C TYR A 60 -2.68 8.40 -2.58
N THR A 61 -2.57 7.11 -2.83
CA THR A 61 -2.50 6.04 -1.86
C THR A 61 -1.09 5.45 -1.87
N GLU A 62 -0.85 4.39 -1.16
CA GLU A 62 0.43 3.67 -1.22
C GLU A 62 0.75 3.16 -2.64
N HIS A 63 -0.26 2.71 -3.38
CA HIS A 63 -0.08 2.01 -4.65
C HIS A 63 -0.57 2.75 -5.89
N GLY A 64 -1.22 3.89 -5.74
CA GLY A 64 -1.78 4.58 -6.89
C GLY A 64 -2.11 6.05 -6.64
N TYR A 65 -2.44 6.76 -7.72
CA TYR A 65 -2.77 8.18 -7.68
C TYR A 65 -3.96 8.54 -8.56
N LYS A 66 -4.56 9.69 -8.27
CA LYS A 66 -5.58 10.34 -9.11
C LYS A 66 -5.48 11.85 -8.97
N CYS A 67 -5.43 12.56 -10.10
CA CYS A 67 -5.59 14.01 -10.16
C CYS A 67 -7.03 14.36 -10.54
N PHE A 68 -7.70 15.17 -9.73
CA PHE A 68 -9.07 15.57 -9.96
C PHE A 68 -9.23 16.76 -10.94
N VAL A 69 -8.12 17.31 -11.44
CA VAL A 69 -8.11 18.42 -12.42
C VAL A 69 -7.79 17.91 -13.81
N CYS A 70 -6.64 17.26 -14.01
CA CYS A 70 -6.25 16.75 -15.33
C CYS A 70 -6.76 15.31 -15.62
N GLY A 71 -7.38 14.64 -14.65
CA GLY A 71 -7.90 13.29 -14.81
C GLY A 71 -6.84 12.18 -14.79
N ALA A 72 -5.56 12.52 -14.73
CA ALA A 72 -4.49 11.52 -14.68
C ALA A 72 -4.66 10.60 -13.48
N SER A 73 -4.50 9.30 -13.68
CA SER A 73 -4.61 8.28 -12.66
C SER A 73 -3.83 7.03 -13.05
N GLY A 74 -3.32 6.31 -12.07
CA GLY A 74 -2.56 5.08 -12.32
C GLY A 74 -1.82 4.59 -11.10
N ASP A 75 -0.91 3.65 -11.34
CA ASP A 75 0.02 3.12 -10.34
C ASP A 75 1.36 3.90 -10.35
N VAL A 76 2.27 3.49 -9.47
CA VAL A 76 3.59 4.10 -9.33
C VAL A 76 4.40 4.11 -10.64
N ILE A 77 4.29 3.05 -11.47
CA ILE A 77 5.01 2.97 -12.74
C ILE A 77 4.44 3.97 -13.76
N SER A 78 3.11 4.09 -13.79
CA SER A 78 2.44 5.08 -14.64
C SER A 78 2.79 6.50 -14.23
N PHE A 79 2.89 6.76 -12.93
CA PHE A 79 3.34 8.05 -12.40
C PHE A 79 4.75 8.41 -12.89
N VAL A 80 5.72 7.49 -12.73
CA VAL A 80 7.10 7.73 -13.16
C VAL A 80 7.20 7.89 -14.66
N LYS A 81 6.42 7.10 -15.44
CA LYS A 81 6.35 7.26 -16.89
C LYS A 81 5.92 8.69 -17.28
N GLU A 82 4.88 9.20 -16.65
CA GLU A 82 4.32 10.51 -16.99
C GLU A 82 5.18 11.66 -16.47
N VAL A 83 5.65 11.62 -15.22
CA VAL A 83 6.45 12.71 -14.63
C VAL A 83 7.84 12.83 -15.27
N CYS A 84 8.40 11.71 -15.76
CA CYS A 84 9.69 11.69 -16.47
C CYS A 84 9.52 11.73 -17.99
N GLU A 85 8.30 11.90 -18.52
CA GLU A 85 7.99 11.97 -19.95
C GLU A 85 8.57 10.79 -20.76
N LEU A 86 8.51 9.58 -20.19
CA LEU A 86 9.07 8.38 -20.80
C LEU A 86 8.13 7.78 -21.85
N ALA A 87 8.69 7.24 -22.92
CA ALA A 87 7.93 6.73 -24.05
C ALA A 87 7.09 5.50 -23.66
N THR A 88 7.66 4.58 -22.91
CA THR A 88 6.99 3.32 -22.56
C THR A 88 6.98 3.05 -21.07
N ARG A 89 6.07 2.16 -20.66
CA ARG A 89 6.02 1.64 -19.28
C ARG A 89 7.30 0.84 -18.94
N ALA A 90 7.87 0.15 -19.92
CA ALA A 90 9.13 -0.58 -19.75
C ALA A 90 10.29 0.37 -19.44
N ASP A 91 10.35 1.55 -20.07
CA ASP A 91 11.38 2.56 -19.78
C ASP A 91 11.22 3.09 -18.35
N ALA A 92 9.99 3.29 -17.88
CA ALA A 92 9.74 3.67 -16.50
C ALA A 92 10.23 2.60 -15.51
N MET A 93 9.95 1.32 -15.79
CA MET A 93 10.42 0.22 -14.96
C MET A 93 11.96 0.16 -14.92
N LYS A 94 12.64 0.32 -16.08
CA LYS A 94 14.11 0.39 -16.15
C LYS A 94 14.67 1.55 -15.33
N ARG A 95 14.07 2.71 -15.46
CA ARG A 95 14.42 3.92 -14.72
C ARG A 95 14.29 3.71 -13.21
N MET A 96 13.14 3.20 -12.76
CA MET A 96 12.90 2.89 -11.34
C MET A 96 13.87 1.82 -10.82
N ASN A 97 14.13 0.77 -11.61
CA ASN A 97 15.07 -0.28 -11.23
C ASN A 97 16.48 0.28 -10.98
N HIS A 98 16.91 1.20 -11.84
CA HIS A 98 18.21 1.86 -11.71
C HIS A 98 18.25 2.83 -10.52
N ASP A 99 17.32 3.78 -10.47
CA ASP A 99 17.35 4.90 -9.51
C ASP A 99 17.07 4.45 -8.07
N LEU A 100 16.26 3.41 -7.90
CA LEU A 100 15.89 2.85 -6.60
C LEU A 100 16.67 1.57 -6.23
N HIS A 101 17.66 1.20 -7.04
CA HIS A 101 18.52 0.03 -6.83
C HIS A 101 17.75 -1.28 -6.57
N LEU A 102 16.65 -1.50 -7.31
CA LEU A 102 15.76 -2.64 -7.05
C LEU A 102 16.37 -3.99 -7.45
N ASN A 103 17.40 -4.00 -8.30
CA ASN A 103 18.09 -5.19 -8.79
C ASN A 103 17.17 -6.22 -9.47
N LEU A 104 16.14 -5.74 -10.19
CA LEU A 104 15.21 -6.60 -10.91
C LEU A 104 15.75 -6.95 -12.30
N PRO A 105 15.49 -8.18 -12.81
CA PRO A 105 16.05 -8.66 -14.09
C PRO A 105 15.23 -8.15 -15.29
N ILE A 106 15.26 -6.85 -15.58
CA ILE A 106 14.41 -6.24 -16.63
C ILE A 106 14.87 -6.63 -18.04
N ASP A 107 16.16 -6.78 -18.26
CA ASP A 107 16.75 -7.05 -19.58
C ASP A 107 17.45 -8.43 -19.69
N GLY A 108 17.23 -9.34 -18.75
CA GLY A 108 17.99 -10.58 -18.68
C GLY A 108 17.29 -11.77 -18.02
N GLU A 109 18.02 -12.88 -17.95
CA GLU A 109 17.60 -14.06 -17.21
C GLU A 109 17.68 -13.83 -15.70
N VAL A 110 16.67 -14.32 -14.97
CA VAL A 110 16.62 -14.24 -13.50
C VAL A 110 17.69 -15.15 -12.93
N ASN A 111 18.72 -14.59 -12.31
CA ASN A 111 19.65 -15.41 -11.54
C ASN A 111 19.02 -15.86 -10.20
N ALA A 112 19.60 -16.89 -9.58
CA ALA A 112 19.06 -17.47 -8.34
C ALA A 112 18.94 -16.45 -7.19
N PHE A 113 19.84 -15.49 -7.10
CA PHE A 113 19.80 -14.43 -6.11
C PHE A 113 18.60 -13.49 -6.32
N GLN A 114 18.38 -13.06 -7.59
CA GLN A 114 17.24 -12.20 -7.95
C GLN A 114 15.91 -12.89 -7.71
N ALA A 115 15.80 -14.20 -8.05
CA ALA A 115 14.61 -14.99 -7.80
C ALA A 115 14.28 -15.07 -6.30
N THR A 116 15.31 -15.30 -5.47
CA THR A 116 15.14 -15.33 -4.00
C THR A 116 14.70 -13.98 -3.45
N GLU A 117 15.31 -12.89 -3.92
CA GLU A 117 14.99 -11.54 -3.50
C GLU A 117 13.56 -11.12 -3.90
N MET A 118 13.13 -11.46 -5.13
CA MET A 118 11.74 -11.24 -5.56
C MET A 118 10.74 -12.02 -4.70
N SER A 119 11.06 -13.29 -4.38
CA SER A 119 10.22 -14.11 -3.51
C SER A 119 10.11 -13.54 -2.10
N ARG A 120 11.23 -13.06 -1.53
CA ARG A 120 11.27 -12.40 -0.22
C ARG A 120 10.39 -11.16 -0.19
N ARG A 121 10.52 -10.27 -1.19
CA ARG A 121 9.72 -9.05 -1.31
C ARG A 121 8.23 -9.33 -1.44
N ARG A 122 7.85 -10.37 -2.21
CA ARG A 122 6.45 -10.80 -2.30
C ARG A 122 5.92 -11.24 -0.94
N ALA A 123 6.65 -12.07 -0.22
CA ALA A 123 6.26 -12.54 1.10
C ALA A 123 6.12 -11.38 2.11
N GLU A 124 7.04 -10.41 2.09
CA GLU A 124 6.98 -9.21 2.93
C GLU A 124 5.77 -8.34 2.59
N ALA A 125 5.47 -8.14 1.29
CA ALA A 125 4.31 -7.39 0.84
C ALA A 125 2.98 -8.07 1.21
N GLU A 126 2.90 -9.40 1.07
CA GLU A 126 1.74 -10.18 1.49
C GLU A 126 1.53 -10.11 3.01
N ALA A 127 2.60 -10.24 3.79
CA ALA A 127 2.55 -10.12 5.25
C ALA A 127 2.07 -8.73 5.69
N ARG A 128 2.55 -7.67 5.04
CA ARG A 128 2.11 -6.29 5.30
C ARG A 128 0.63 -6.10 5.00
N ARG A 129 0.15 -6.58 3.84
CA ARG A 129 -1.27 -6.51 3.47
C ARG A 129 -2.15 -7.32 4.43
N ALA A 130 -1.68 -8.49 4.85
CA ALA A 130 -2.40 -9.31 5.82
C ALA A 130 -2.50 -8.62 7.18
N ALA A 131 -1.41 -7.98 7.64
CA ALA A 131 -1.40 -7.22 8.88
C ALA A 131 -2.33 -5.99 8.82
N GLU A 132 -2.30 -5.24 7.70
CA GLU A 132 -3.19 -4.09 7.49
C GLU A 132 -4.67 -4.52 7.50
N LYS A 133 -4.99 -5.60 6.78
CA LYS A 133 -6.34 -6.15 6.77
C LYS A 133 -6.78 -6.61 8.16
N ALA A 134 -5.92 -7.32 8.88
CA ALA A 134 -6.24 -7.80 10.24
C ALA A 134 -6.50 -6.61 11.19
N TRP A 135 -5.74 -5.54 11.04
CA TRP A 135 -5.96 -4.31 11.80
C TRP A 135 -7.31 -3.65 11.45
N ASP A 136 -7.63 -3.53 10.15
CA ASP A 136 -8.90 -2.96 9.69
C ASP A 136 -10.10 -3.81 10.16
N ASP A 137 -10.00 -5.13 10.05
CA ASP A 137 -11.04 -6.06 10.50
C ASP A 137 -11.29 -5.92 12.02
N GLU A 138 -10.23 -5.82 12.83
CA GLU A 138 -10.33 -5.66 14.28
C GLU A 138 -10.88 -4.27 14.66
N TYR A 139 -10.45 -3.21 13.97
CA TYR A 139 -11.00 -1.87 14.18
C TYR A 139 -12.51 -1.81 13.89
N HIS A 140 -12.95 -2.41 12.79
CA HIS A 140 -14.37 -2.47 12.46
C HIS A 140 -15.15 -3.28 13.49
N ARG A 141 -14.64 -4.44 13.91
CA ARG A 141 -15.27 -5.26 14.95
C ARG A 141 -15.49 -4.48 16.26
N LEU A 142 -14.46 -3.80 16.73
CA LEU A 142 -14.53 -3.00 17.96
C LEU A 142 -15.45 -1.79 17.79
N SER A 143 -15.41 -1.12 16.64
CA SER A 143 -16.27 0.03 16.35
C SER A 143 -17.75 -0.36 16.30
N ASP A 144 -18.07 -1.47 15.66
CA ASP A 144 -19.44 -1.99 15.58
C ASP A 144 -19.96 -2.37 16.97
N GLU A 145 -19.13 -3.02 17.78
CA GLU A 145 -19.50 -3.38 19.17
C GLU A 145 -19.69 -2.12 20.04
N TRP A 146 -18.82 -1.11 19.90
CA TRP A 146 -18.98 0.16 20.60
C TRP A 146 -20.31 0.85 20.23
N VAL A 147 -20.65 0.91 18.94
CA VAL A 147 -21.92 1.49 18.46
C VAL A 147 -23.12 0.71 19.00
N ARG A 148 -23.03 -0.63 19.05
CA ARG A 148 -24.07 -1.48 19.63
C ARG A 148 -24.30 -1.15 21.10
N LEU A 149 -23.24 -1.08 21.91
CA LEU A 149 -23.30 -0.77 23.34
C LEU A 149 -23.81 0.67 23.59
N ASP A 150 -23.38 1.64 22.78
CA ASP A 150 -23.87 3.02 22.87
C ASP A 150 -25.37 3.12 22.54
N THR A 151 -25.83 2.34 21.56
CA THR A 151 -27.26 2.26 21.23
C THR A 151 -28.05 1.69 22.38
N ILE A 152 -27.63 0.59 23.01
CA ILE A 152 -28.27 0.00 24.18
C ILE A 152 -28.31 1.00 25.32
N LYS A 153 -27.20 1.67 25.62
CA LYS A 153 -27.10 2.70 26.67
C LYS A 153 -28.09 3.86 26.47
N ARG A 154 -28.43 4.18 25.19
CA ARG A 154 -29.39 5.27 24.89
C ARG A 154 -30.85 4.84 24.89
N THR A 155 -31.11 3.56 24.61
CA THR A 155 -32.48 3.08 24.33
C THR A 155 -33.04 2.13 25.40
N ALA A 156 -32.19 1.40 26.13
CA ALA A 156 -32.62 0.43 27.14
C ALA A 156 -33.09 1.11 28.45
N ASP A 157 -33.94 0.41 29.19
CA ASP A 157 -34.35 0.84 30.54
C ASP A 157 -33.13 0.85 31.48
N PRO A 158 -32.86 1.99 32.19
CA PRO A 158 -31.73 2.09 33.12
C PRO A 158 -31.72 1.06 34.25
N SER A 159 -32.86 0.44 34.53
CA SER A 159 -32.98 -0.63 35.53
C SER A 159 -32.73 -2.04 34.96
N SER A 160 -32.55 -2.16 33.67
CA SER A 160 -32.33 -3.46 32.98
C SER A 160 -30.90 -3.95 33.15
N GLU A 161 -30.71 -5.28 33.13
CA GLU A 161 -29.41 -5.94 33.12
C GLU A 161 -28.64 -5.58 31.86
N GLU A 162 -29.33 -5.46 30.71
CA GLU A 162 -28.74 -5.09 29.41
C GLU A 162 -28.10 -3.68 29.44
N TYR A 163 -28.77 -2.70 30.08
CA TYR A 163 -28.21 -1.36 30.30
C TYR A 163 -26.95 -1.42 31.18
N ALA A 164 -27.01 -2.17 32.30
CA ALA A 164 -25.88 -2.29 33.22
C ALA A 164 -24.66 -2.91 32.55
N ASP A 165 -24.86 -3.95 31.73
CA ASP A 165 -23.79 -4.58 30.94
C ASP A 165 -23.22 -3.65 29.87
N ALA A 166 -24.06 -2.88 29.20
CA ALA A 166 -23.60 -1.91 28.20
C ALA A 166 -22.73 -0.82 28.83
N VAL A 167 -23.16 -0.25 29.96
CA VAL A 167 -22.39 0.77 30.69
C VAL A 167 -21.04 0.24 31.16
N LYS A 168 -20.98 -1.02 31.63
CA LYS A 168 -19.77 -1.66 32.13
C LYS A 168 -18.73 -1.89 31.01
N ASN A 169 -19.20 -2.23 29.82
CA ASN A 169 -18.31 -2.70 28.74
C ASN A 169 -17.92 -1.59 27.75
N ILE A 170 -18.69 -0.52 27.60
CA ILE A 170 -18.46 0.52 26.58
C ILE A 170 -17.10 1.22 26.74
N ASP A 171 -16.69 1.52 27.97
CA ASP A 171 -15.41 2.18 28.24
C ASP A 171 -14.22 1.23 27.95
N PHE A 172 -14.40 -0.07 28.20
CA PHE A 172 -13.40 -1.07 27.90
C PHE A 172 -13.19 -1.22 26.37
N ILE A 173 -14.28 -1.27 25.59
CA ILE A 173 -14.19 -1.30 24.13
C ILE A 173 -13.57 0.00 23.60
N GLY A 174 -13.95 1.17 24.15
CA GLY A 174 -13.32 2.45 23.80
C GLY A 174 -11.80 2.42 24.04
N PHE A 175 -11.36 1.92 25.19
CA PHE A 175 -9.94 1.76 25.49
C PHE A 175 -9.22 0.83 24.50
N GLN A 176 -9.84 -0.29 24.09
CA GLN A 176 -9.26 -1.19 23.08
C GLN A 176 -9.09 -0.49 21.71
N ILE A 177 -10.06 0.33 21.29
CA ILE A 177 -9.97 1.14 20.07
C ILE A 177 -8.80 2.12 20.15
N ASP A 178 -8.66 2.84 21.28
CA ASP A 178 -7.57 3.80 21.48
C ASP A 178 -6.20 3.11 21.44
N MET A 179 -6.06 1.94 22.05
CA MET A 179 -4.82 1.15 22.01
C MET A 179 -4.49 0.72 20.57
N LEU A 180 -5.48 0.23 19.82
CA LEU A 180 -5.30 -0.17 18.43
C LEU A 180 -4.88 1.01 17.53
N LEU A 181 -5.39 2.22 17.79
CA LEU A 181 -4.99 3.44 17.08
C LEU A 181 -3.59 3.92 17.44
N CYS A 182 -3.13 3.67 18.67
CA CYS A 182 -1.76 3.99 19.10
C CYS A 182 -0.73 3.09 18.41
N ASP A 183 -1.02 1.82 18.22
CA ASP A 183 -0.11 0.86 17.57
C ASP A 183 0.13 1.15 16.07
N LYS A 184 -0.74 1.94 15.43
CA LYS A 184 -0.60 2.33 14.01
C LYS A 184 0.26 3.60 13.80
N ARG A 185 0.78 4.22 14.88
CA ARG A 185 1.64 5.41 14.78
C ARG A 185 3.11 5.04 14.73
#